data_48fffebc6518fa3ea3ab462f8836b9e2
#
_entry.id   48fffebc6518fa3ea3ab462f8836b9e2
#
_cell.length_a   1.000
_cell.length_b   1.000
_cell.length_c   1.000
_cell.angle_alpha   90.00
_cell.angle_beta   90.00
_cell.angle_gamma   90.00
#
_symmetry.space_group_name_H-M   'P 1'
#
loop_
_entity.id
_entity.type
_entity.pdbx_description
1 polymer ?
#
loop_
_entity_poly.entity_id
_entity_poly.type
_entity_poly.pdbx_seq_one_letter_code
_entity_poly.pdbx_strand_id
1 'polypeptide(L)'
;MRRTGAYQVVKPRHLRFVTLNLWGENGPWEARLELVADKLAGVLPDVVALQEVREVPGSVTNQAALIAKARGWNHVFAPSTAWGGGQEGLAILSKFPIGAHDFRVLPHSQEDEGRIVLSARVDTEFGETWVHTTHLSFREHEGRKREDQVLVVDEVVQAHKNDAPQVVMGDFNAVPHSDEVRWLSGLTTLAGRRAYYQDAWDMIHPDEPGYTWSKDNHYRERMYWLRADRRLDYIFVTPTRRDRRGTVHEARLLFDEPMVLGGGERIFASDHFGVLAEVQYLTEDPAAGPPPTSTSGG
;
A
#
# COMPACT_ATOMS: atom_id res chain seq x y z
N MET A 1 -4.81 38.60 -37.79
CA MET A 1 -3.89 37.47 -37.44
C MET A 1 -4.28 36.89 -36.08
N ARG A 2 -4.99 35.78 -36.07
CA ARG A 2 -5.32 35.07 -34.81
C ARG A 2 -4.13 34.16 -34.46
N ARG A 3 -3.51 34.40 -33.35
CA ARG A 3 -2.48 33.48 -32.79
C ARG A 3 -3.22 32.22 -32.33
N THR A 4 -3.12 31.15 -33.08
CA THR A 4 -3.43 29.79 -32.61
C THR A 4 -2.29 29.35 -31.68
N GLY A 5 -2.42 29.67 -30.40
CA GLY A 5 -1.56 29.06 -29.37
C GLY A 5 -1.94 27.57 -29.32
N ALA A 6 -1.00 26.71 -29.69
CA ALA A 6 -1.16 25.29 -29.43
C ALA A 6 -1.16 25.09 -27.88
N TYR A 7 -2.30 24.74 -27.33
CA TYR A 7 -2.39 24.29 -25.96
C TYR A 7 -1.57 22.99 -25.86
N GLN A 8 -0.41 23.07 -25.23
CA GLN A 8 0.27 21.84 -24.79
C GLN A 8 -0.58 21.25 -23.66
N VAL A 9 -1.26 20.15 -23.95
CA VAL A 9 -1.92 19.34 -22.92
C VAL A 9 -0.82 18.72 -22.08
N VAL A 10 -0.56 19.28 -20.91
CA VAL A 10 0.35 18.70 -19.93
C VAL A 10 -0.37 17.49 -19.35
N LYS A 11 0.16 16.30 -19.58
CA LYS A 11 -0.42 15.07 -19.01
C LYS A 11 -0.38 15.17 -17.48
N PRO A 12 -1.47 14.82 -16.79
CA PRO A 12 -1.46 14.70 -15.33
C PRO A 12 -0.31 13.79 -14.92
N ARG A 13 0.43 14.21 -13.90
CA ARG A 13 1.55 13.43 -13.40
C ARG A 13 1.09 12.64 -12.17
N HIS A 14 1.21 11.34 -12.27
CA HIS A 14 0.77 10.39 -11.28
C HIS A 14 1.99 9.73 -10.64
N LEU A 15 1.83 9.34 -9.37
CA LEU A 15 2.73 8.40 -8.71
C LEU A 15 2.03 7.05 -8.60
N ARG A 16 2.83 5.99 -8.80
CA ARG A 16 2.41 4.60 -8.67
C ARG A 16 2.86 4.04 -7.34
N PHE A 17 1.91 3.53 -6.58
CA PHE A 17 2.10 2.90 -5.28
C PHE A 17 1.80 1.41 -5.39
N VAL A 18 2.61 0.59 -4.72
CA VAL A 18 2.38 -0.85 -4.63
C VAL A 18 2.48 -1.27 -3.17
N THR A 19 1.58 -2.14 -2.71
CA THR A 19 1.72 -2.84 -1.44
C THR A 19 1.74 -4.34 -1.66
N LEU A 20 2.54 -5.05 -0.86
CA LEU A 20 2.62 -6.51 -0.85
C LEU A 20 3.08 -7.01 0.52
N ASN A 21 2.30 -7.90 1.14
CA ASN A 21 2.79 -8.76 2.20
C ASN A 21 3.74 -9.80 1.57
N LEU A 22 5.00 -9.88 2.03
CA LEU A 22 6.02 -10.76 1.44
C LEU A 22 5.93 -12.21 1.92
N TRP A 23 5.16 -12.49 2.96
CA TRP A 23 5.11 -13.82 3.59
C TRP A 23 6.48 -14.31 4.09
N GLY A 24 7.32 -13.42 4.50
CA GLY A 24 8.64 -13.70 5.09
C GLY A 24 9.50 -14.66 4.27
N GLU A 25 10.14 -15.61 4.96
CA GLU A 25 10.99 -16.66 4.38
C GLU A 25 10.24 -17.99 4.18
N ASN A 26 8.92 -17.98 4.06
CA ASN A 26 8.13 -19.19 3.83
C ASN A 26 8.27 -19.70 2.39
N GLY A 27 8.16 -21.02 2.20
CA GLY A 27 8.26 -21.65 0.88
C GLY A 27 9.62 -21.38 0.18
N PRO A 28 9.66 -21.33 -1.16
CA PRO A 28 10.87 -21.02 -1.93
C PRO A 28 11.13 -19.50 -1.97
N TRP A 29 11.40 -18.90 -0.83
CA TRP A 29 11.41 -17.46 -0.64
C TRP A 29 12.41 -16.70 -1.54
N GLU A 30 13.58 -17.28 -1.85
CA GLU A 30 14.54 -16.66 -2.77
C GLU A 30 13.95 -16.49 -4.18
N ALA A 31 13.34 -17.55 -4.71
CA ALA A 31 12.69 -17.51 -6.02
C ALA A 31 11.47 -16.57 -6.01
N ARG A 32 10.72 -16.51 -4.90
CA ARG A 32 9.61 -15.57 -4.73
C ARG A 32 10.11 -14.13 -4.73
N LEU A 33 11.23 -13.85 -4.07
CA LEU A 33 11.84 -12.52 -4.01
C LEU A 33 12.33 -12.05 -5.38
N GLU A 34 12.92 -12.95 -6.18
CA GLU A 34 13.28 -12.69 -7.58
C GLU A 34 12.03 -12.35 -8.41
N LEU A 35 10.97 -13.14 -8.27
CA LEU A 35 9.70 -12.88 -8.94
C LEU A 35 9.12 -11.51 -8.56
N VAL A 36 9.18 -11.11 -7.28
CA VAL A 36 8.78 -9.76 -6.83
C VAL A 36 9.60 -8.70 -7.53
N ALA A 37 10.93 -8.83 -7.54
CA ALA A 37 11.83 -7.85 -8.16
C ALA A 37 11.57 -7.71 -9.67
N ASP A 38 11.34 -8.82 -10.38
CA ASP A 38 11.08 -8.82 -11.82
C ASP A 38 9.72 -8.20 -12.16
N LYS A 39 8.66 -8.52 -11.42
CA LYS A 39 7.34 -7.92 -11.62
C LYS A 39 7.37 -6.42 -11.34
N LEU A 40 8.05 -5.97 -10.28
CA LEU A 40 8.25 -4.54 -9.99
C LEU A 40 9.04 -3.84 -11.10
N ALA A 41 9.98 -4.55 -11.77
CA ALA A 41 10.68 -4.02 -12.95
C ALA A 41 9.75 -3.73 -14.12
N GLY A 42 8.75 -4.57 -14.34
CA GLY A 42 7.77 -4.40 -15.43
C GLY A 42 6.73 -3.33 -15.12
N VAL A 43 6.37 -3.15 -13.85
CA VAL A 43 5.32 -2.21 -13.41
C VAL A 43 5.86 -0.80 -13.21
N LEU A 44 7.14 -0.67 -12.86
CA LEU A 44 7.82 0.61 -12.59
C LEU A 44 7.09 1.47 -11.54
N PRO A 45 6.82 0.96 -10.34
CA PRO A 45 6.22 1.76 -9.29
C PRO A 45 7.18 2.85 -8.80
N ASP A 46 6.62 3.89 -8.20
CA ASP A 46 7.36 4.99 -7.60
C ASP A 46 7.71 4.70 -6.14
N VAL A 47 6.76 4.09 -5.42
CA VAL A 47 6.91 3.69 -4.02
C VAL A 47 6.31 2.30 -3.82
N VAL A 48 6.98 1.47 -3.03
CA VAL A 48 6.52 0.12 -2.65
C VAL A 48 6.52 0.01 -1.13
N ALA A 49 5.42 -0.47 -0.57
CA ALA A 49 5.29 -0.84 0.84
C ALA A 49 5.27 -2.37 0.97
N LEU A 50 6.09 -2.89 1.86
CA LEU A 50 6.23 -4.32 2.08
C LEU A 50 5.94 -4.66 3.55
N GLN A 51 5.19 -5.72 3.78
CA GLN A 51 4.90 -6.29 5.08
C GLN A 51 5.57 -7.67 5.19
N GLU A 52 5.73 -8.17 6.41
CA GLU A 52 6.45 -9.42 6.73
C GLU A 52 7.86 -9.48 6.09
N VAL A 53 8.54 -8.35 6.09
CA VAL A 53 9.93 -8.27 5.63
C VAL A 53 10.83 -8.90 6.67
N ARG A 54 11.62 -9.89 6.26
CA ARG A 54 12.58 -10.57 7.13
C ARG A 54 13.95 -9.90 7.08
N GLU A 55 14.55 -9.78 8.27
CA GLU A 55 15.93 -9.41 8.47
C GLU A 55 16.59 -10.41 9.44
N VAL A 56 17.56 -11.16 8.93
CA VAL A 56 18.30 -12.15 9.75
C VAL A 56 19.77 -11.76 9.81
N PRO A 57 20.30 -11.39 10.97
CA PRO A 57 21.69 -11.01 11.12
C PRO A 57 22.65 -12.14 10.67
N GLY A 58 23.57 -11.81 9.79
CA GLY A 58 24.66 -12.70 9.34
C GLY A 58 24.30 -13.72 8.25
N SER A 59 23.05 -13.81 7.79
CA SER A 59 22.67 -14.73 6.70
C SER A 59 22.13 -13.99 5.47
N VAL A 60 21.02 -13.35 5.61
CA VAL A 60 20.43 -12.50 4.58
C VAL A 60 20.28 -11.13 5.20
N THR A 61 20.86 -10.19 4.55
CA THR A 61 20.49 -8.84 4.78
C THR A 61 19.00 -8.71 4.41
N ASN A 62 18.27 -7.93 5.11
CA ASN A 62 16.90 -7.51 4.91
C ASN A 62 16.36 -7.72 3.47
N GLN A 63 15.24 -8.45 3.31
CA GLN A 63 14.64 -8.75 2.00
C GLN A 63 14.32 -7.48 1.19
N ALA A 64 13.86 -6.41 1.85
CA ALA A 64 13.60 -5.14 1.20
C ALA A 64 14.88 -4.49 0.66
N ALA A 65 16.00 -4.61 1.38
CA ALA A 65 17.30 -4.13 0.92
C ALA A 65 17.76 -4.87 -0.35
N LEU A 66 17.48 -6.17 -0.46
CA LEU A 66 17.80 -6.95 -1.66
C LEU A 66 17.03 -6.46 -2.88
N ILE A 67 15.71 -6.26 -2.75
CA ILE A 67 14.85 -5.71 -3.81
C ILE A 67 15.32 -4.30 -4.18
N ALA A 68 15.53 -3.44 -3.19
CA ALA A 68 15.97 -2.05 -3.40
C ALA A 68 17.30 -1.99 -4.14
N LYS A 69 18.29 -2.81 -3.75
CA LYS A 69 19.58 -2.92 -4.41
C LYS A 69 19.46 -3.36 -5.87
N ALA A 70 18.63 -4.37 -6.15
CA ALA A 70 18.40 -4.85 -7.52
C ALA A 70 17.78 -3.78 -8.42
N ARG A 71 17.09 -2.79 -7.85
CA ARG A 71 16.39 -1.71 -8.57
C ARG A 71 17.11 -0.37 -8.51
N GLY A 72 18.16 -0.22 -7.71
CA GLY A 72 18.79 1.09 -7.46
C GLY A 72 17.89 2.05 -6.69
N TRP A 73 17.01 1.53 -5.83
CA TRP A 73 16.05 2.31 -5.05
C TRP A 73 16.54 2.59 -3.63
N ASN A 74 15.98 3.63 -3.03
CA ASN A 74 16.12 3.89 -1.59
C ASN A 74 15.14 2.99 -0.81
N HIS A 75 15.47 2.68 0.44
CA HIS A 75 14.58 1.94 1.33
C HIS A 75 14.77 2.34 2.78
N VAL A 76 13.73 2.13 3.56
CA VAL A 76 13.74 2.14 5.03
C VAL A 76 13.05 0.88 5.52
N PHE A 77 13.52 0.36 6.65
CA PHE A 77 12.96 -0.80 7.33
C PHE A 77 12.75 -0.48 8.80
N ALA A 78 11.65 -0.95 9.38
CA ALA A 78 11.39 -0.89 10.80
C ALA A 78 10.94 -2.27 11.31
N PRO A 79 11.65 -2.84 12.29
CA PRO A 79 11.27 -4.11 12.89
C PRO A 79 10.01 -3.95 13.74
N SER A 80 9.11 -4.91 13.67
CA SER A 80 7.91 -4.97 14.49
C SER A 80 7.95 -6.06 15.52
N THR A 81 8.53 -7.21 15.18
CA THR A 81 8.59 -8.37 16.08
C THR A 81 9.88 -9.17 15.88
N ALA A 82 10.32 -9.85 16.94
CA ALA A 82 11.41 -10.84 16.86
C ALA A 82 10.84 -12.17 16.36
N TRP A 83 11.45 -12.74 15.34
CA TRP A 83 11.01 -13.99 14.75
C TRP A 83 12.17 -14.82 14.19
N GLY A 84 12.18 -16.14 14.43
CA GLY A 84 13.09 -17.08 13.76
C GLY A 84 14.59 -16.72 13.84
N GLY A 85 15.06 -16.21 14.97
CA GLY A 85 16.46 -15.78 15.15
C GLY A 85 16.82 -14.44 14.49
N GLY A 86 15.85 -13.72 13.95
CA GLY A 86 15.98 -12.39 13.37
C GLY A 86 14.81 -11.49 13.74
N GLN A 87 14.48 -10.59 12.85
CA GLN A 87 13.38 -9.65 13.00
C GLN A 87 12.45 -9.74 11.78
N GLU A 88 11.19 -9.46 12.00
CA GLU A 88 10.19 -9.23 10.97
C GLU A 88 9.64 -7.82 11.13
N GLY A 89 9.30 -7.18 10.02
CA GLY A 89 8.84 -5.80 10.07
C GLY A 89 8.27 -5.30 8.77
N LEU A 90 8.26 -3.98 8.66
CA LEU A 90 7.75 -3.23 7.52
C LEU A 90 8.87 -2.53 6.78
N ALA A 91 8.71 -2.38 5.46
CA ALA A 91 9.62 -1.56 4.68
C ALA A 91 8.87 -0.67 3.68
N ILE A 92 9.49 0.48 3.38
CA ILE A 92 9.10 1.36 2.29
C ILE A 92 10.30 1.48 1.36
N LEU A 93 10.09 1.18 0.08
CA LEU A 93 11.06 1.34 -0.99
C LEU A 93 10.60 2.49 -1.90
N SER A 94 11.54 3.26 -2.41
CA SER A 94 11.24 4.37 -3.31
C SER A 94 12.32 4.57 -4.37
N LYS A 95 11.93 4.87 -5.60
CA LYS A 95 12.87 5.33 -6.62
C LYS A 95 13.39 6.74 -6.34
N PHE A 96 12.67 7.51 -5.51
CA PHE A 96 13.06 8.84 -5.07
C PHE A 96 13.82 8.79 -3.73
N PRO A 97 14.56 9.84 -3.36
CA PRO A 97 15.15 9.93 -2.04
C PRO A 97 14.09 9.82 -0.92
N ILE A 98 14.45 9.11 0.14
CA ILE A 98 13.69 9.05 1.38
C ILE A 98 14.39 9.97 2.39
N GLY A 99 13.64 10.97 2.85
CA GLY A 99 14.11 11.91 3.87
C GLY A 99 13.81 11.40 5.29
N ALA A 100 13.05 12.18 6.07
CA ALA A 100 12.65 11.77 7.41
C ALA A 100 11.79 10.50 7.39
N HIS A 101 12.02 9.63 8.36
CA HIS A 101 11.18 8.45 8.57
C HIS A 101 11.11 8.16 10.06
N ASP A 102 10.02 7.58 10.49
CA ASP A 102 9.78 7.12 11.85
C ASP A 102 8.80 5.93 11.87
N PHE A 103 8.66 5.31 13.03
CA PHE A 103 7.60 4.33 13.23
C PHE A 103 6.94 4.52 14.60
N ARG A 104 5.69 4.12 14.69
CA ARG A 104 4.92 4.10 15.94
C ARG A 104 4.39 2.72 16.22
N VAL A 105 4.58 2.25 17.45
CA VAL A 105 4.03 0.97 17.92
C VAL A 105 2.51 1.11 18.05
N LEU A 106 1.80 0.12 17.50
CA LEU A 106 0.35 0.04 17.56
C LEU A 106 -0.10 -0.73 18.82
N PRO A 107 -1.32 -0.49 19.31
CA PRO A 107 -1.87 -1.25 20.44
C PRO A 107 -1.80 -2.76 20.21
N HIS A 108 -1.18 -3.48 21.14
CA HIS A 108 -1.07 -4.94 21.17
C HIS A 108 -0.93 -5.42 22.60
N SER A 109 -1.19 -6.71 22.88
CA SER A 109 -0.87 -7.32 24.16
C SER A 109 0.57 -7.82 24.19
N GLN A 110 1.13 -8.08 25.39
CA GLN A 110 2.52 -8.57 25.54
C GLN A 110 2.75 -9.97 24.92
N GLU A 111 1.68 -10.73 24.74
CA GLU A 111 1.73 -12.09 24.17
C GLU A 111 1.53 -12.09 22.64
N ASP A 112 1.25 -10.93 22.05
CA ASP A 112 1.01 -10.80 20.62
C ASP A 112 2.29 -10.42 19.87
N GLU A 113 2.26 -10.65 18.56
CA GLU A 113 3.23 -10.07 17.65
C GLU A 113 3.15 -8.54 17.69
N GLY A 114 4.30 -7.89 17.75
CA GLY A 114 4.37 -6.44 17.67
C GLY A 114 3.82 -5.94 16.34
N ARG A 115 3.02 -4.88 16.37
CA ARG A 115 2.49 -4.20 15.17
C ARG A 115 2.90 -2.74 15.21
N ILE A 116 3.23 -2.20 14.06
CA ILE A 116 3.67 -0.81 13.91
C ILE A 116 3.00 -0.15 12.70
N VAL A 117 3.06 1.16 12.65
CA VAL A 117 2.95 1.94 11.42
C VAL A 117 4.31 2.57 11.16
N LEU A 118 4.87 2.33 9.96
CA LEU A 118 6.09 2.93 9.47
C LEU A 118 5.72 4.08 8.54
N SER A 119 6.34 5.24 8.74
CA SER A 119 6.15 6.46 7.95
C SER A 119 7.45 6.88 7.29
N ALA A 120 7.38 7.30 6.03
CA ALA A 120 8.51 7.84 5.31
C ALA A 120 8.10 9.06 4.49
N ARG A 121 8.90 10.12 4.55
CA ARG A 121 8.81 11.25 3.65
C ARG A 121 9.59 10.95 2.39
N VAL A 122 8.92 10.95 1.26
CA VAL A 122 9.49 10.71 -0.05
C VAL A 122 9.61 12.03 -0.79
N ASP A 123 10.81 12.36 -1.26
CA ASP A 123 11.12 13.62 -1.95
C ASP A 123 10.94 13.41 -3.45
N THR A 124 9.69 13.48 -3.93
CA THR A 124 9.32 13.23 -5.32
C THR A 124 9.59 14.44 -6.22
N GLU A 125 9.56 14.24 -7.52
CA GLU A 125 9.62 15.35 -8.50
C GLU A 125 8.42 16.32 -8.38
N PHE A 126 7.37 15.99 -7.63
CA PHE A 126 6.19 16.81 -7.36
C PHE A 126 6.18 17.44 -5.98
N GLY A 127 7.26 17.32 -5.25
CA GLY A 127 7.40 17.75 -3.88
C GLY A 127 7.39 16.60 -2.87
N GLU A 128 7.46 16.94 -1.61
CA GLU A 128 7.50 16.00 -0.50
C GLU A 128 6.13 15.41 -0.24
N THR A 129 6.05 14.08 -0.17
CA THR A 129 4.85 13.36 0.25
C THR A 129 5.17 12.38 1.37
N TRP A 130 4.21 12.17 2.28
CA TRP A 130 4.32 11.13 3.30
C TRP A 130 3.61 9.86 2.85
N VAL A 131 4.31 8.75 3.03
CA VAL A 131 3.82 7.41 2.77
C VAL A 131 3.91 6.61 4.05
N HIS A 132 2.83 5.91 4.37
CA HIS A 132 2.69 5.11 5.58
C HIS A 132 2.41 3.66 5.21
N THR A 133 2.98 2.73 5.96
CA THR A 133 2.63 1.31 5.83
C THR A 133 2.38 0.70 7.19
N THR A 134 1.44 -0.24 7.22
CA THR A 134 1.08 -0.97 8.43
C THR A 134 0.81 -2.44 8.12
N HIS A 135 0.86 -3.27 9.15
CA HIS A 135 0.38 -4.64 9.16
C HIS A 135 -0.39 -4.83 10.49
N LEU A 136 -1.72 -4.92 10.40
CA LEU A 136 -2.57 -4.98 11.59
C LEU A 136 -2.64 -6.41 12.15
N SER A 137 -3.24 -6.54 13.33
CA SER A 137 -3.44 -7.84 14.00
C SER A 137 -4.21 -8.81 13.12
N PHE A 138 -3.68 -10.04 12.95
CA PHE A 138 -4.16 -11.00 11.95
C PHE A 138 -5.31 -11.90 12.44
N ARG A 139 -5.48 -12.08 13.76
CA ARG A 139 -6.51 -12.98 14.26
C ARG A 139 -7.91 -12.43 13.99
N GLU A 140 -8.78 -13.28 13.47
CA GLU A 140 -10.12 -12.87 13.02
C GLU A 140 -10.98 -12.26 14.13
N HIS A 141 -10.86 -12.76 15.35
CA HIS A 141 -11.61 -12.28 16.51
C HIS A 141 -11.05 -10.98 17.11
N GLU A 142 -9.97 -10.43 16.57
CA GLU A 142 -9.31 -9.22 17.09
C GLU A 142 -9.80 -7.92 16.41
N GLY A 143 -11.04 -7.88 15.92
CA GLY A 143 -11.61 -6.68 15.31
C GLY A 143 -11.46 -5.46 16.21
N ARG A 144 -11.80 -5.57 17.50
CA ARG A 144 -11.62 -4.46 18.44
C ARG A 144 -10.18 -3.95 18.53
N LYS A 145 -9.19 -4.85 18.48
CA LYS A 145 -7.78 -4.48 18.50
C LYS A 145 -7.40 -3.71 17.22
N ARG A 146 -7.87 -4.16 16.04
CA ARG A 146 -7.65 -3.46 14.78
C ARG A 146 -8.34 -2.10 14.76
N GLU A 147 -9.52 -1.96 15.36
CA GLU A 147 -10.17 -0.65 15.55
C GLU A 147 -9.25 0.32 16.33
N ASP A 148 -8.68 -0.12 17.45
CA ASP A 148 -7.76 0.70 18.23
C ASP A 148 -6.45 0.99 17.45
N GLN A 149 -5.97 0.04 16.64
CA GLN A 149 -4.79 0.21 15.78
C GLN A 149 -5.01 1.24 14.67
N VAL A 150 -6.14 1.21 13.95
CA VAL A 150 -6.41 2.19 12.88
C VAL A 150 -6.60 3.61 13.43
N LEU A 151 -7.10 3.78 14.65
CA LEU A 151 -7.15 5.08 15.31
C LEU A 151 -5.75 5.69 15.50
N VAL A 152 -4.75 4.86 15.86
CA VAL A 152 -3.35 5.30 15.98
C VAL A 152 -2.72 5.54 14.60
N VAL A 153 -3.04 4.72 13.59
CA VAL A 153 -2.59 4.96 12.20
C VAL A 153 -3.06 6.32 11.72
N ASP A 154 -4.34 6.66 11.91
CA ASP A 154 -4.87 7.98 11.56
C ASP A 154 -4.15 9.12 12.31
N GLU A 155 -3.92 8.97 13.61
CA GLU A 155 -3.15 9.96 14.38
C GLU A 155 -1.78 10.24 13.78
N VAL A 156 -1.07 9.19 13.34
CA VAL A 156 0.24 9.32 12.69
C VAL A 156 0.11 10.05 11.36
N VAL A 157 -0.87 9.69 10.53
CA VAL A 157 -1.11 10.38 9.25
C VAL A 157 -1.42 11.85 9.46
N GLN A 158 -2.28 12.18 10.45
CA GLN A 158 -2.61 13.59 10.75
C GLN A 158 -1.41 14.36 11.30
N ALA A 159 -0.53 13.72 12.06
CA ALA A 159 0.70 14.35 12.57
C ALA A 159 1.70 14.73 11.45
N HIS A 160 1.72 13.95 10.36
CA HIS A 160 2.56 14.20 9.18
C HIS A 160 1.87 15.04 8.09
N LYS A 161 0.70 15.60 8.38
CA LYS A 161 -0.10 16.33 7.39
C LYS A 161 0.68 17.49 6.79
N ASN A 162 0.81 17.50 5.47
CA ASN A 162 1.37 18.55 4.67
C ASN A 162 0.44 18.92 3.50
N ASP A 163 0.96 19.63 2.51
CA ASP A 163 0.18 20.09 1.36
C ASP A 163 0.11 19.07 0.21
N ALA A 164 0.72 17.90 0.35
CA ALA A 164 0.62 16.80 -0.61
C ALA A 164 -0.44 15.78 -0.19
N PRO A 165 -0.98 14.99 -1.12
CA PRO A 165 -1.71 13.78 -0.77
C PRO A 165 -0.80 12.82 -0.03
N GLN A 166 -1.33 12.15 1.00
CA GLN A 166 -0.63 11.07 1.70
C GLN A 166 -1.26 9.74 1.35
N VAL A 167 -0.47 8.67 1.43
CA VAL A 167 -0.91 7.31 1.13
C VAL A 167 -0.63 6.41 2.32
N VAL A 168 -1.61 5.62 2.72
CA VAL A 168 -1.50 4.58 3.74
C VAL A 168 -1.72 3.23 3.06
N MET A 169 -0.75 2.34 3.16
CA MET A 169 -0.79 1.03 2.48
C MET A 169 -0.48 -0.10 3.46
N GLY A 170 -0.89 -1.30 3.11
CA GLY A 170 -0.46 -2.48 3.85
C GLY A 170 -1.50 -3.57 3.95
N ASP A 171 -1.19 -4.55 4.78
CA ASP A 171 -2.08 -5.62 5.18
C ASP A 171 -2.86 -5.20 6.43
N PHE A 172 -4.14 -4.93 6.26
CA PHE A 172 -5.02 -4.53 7.34
C PHE A 172 -5.65 -5.73 8.06
N ASN A 173 -5.48 -6.95 7.53
CA ASN A 173 -6.10 -8.18 8.07
C ASN A 173 -7.61 -8.04 8.34
N ALA A 174 -8.27 -7.17 7.61
CA ALA A 174 -9.65 -6.75 7.77
C ALA A 174 -10.35 -6.69 6.42
N VAL A 175 -11.57 -7.20 6.33
CA VAL A 175 -12.36 -7.16 5.09
C VAL A 175 -13.07 -5.80 4.94
N PRO A 176 -13.53 -5.40 3.72
CA PRO A 176 -14.16 -4.10 3.48
C PRO A 176 -15.35 -3.78 4.38
N HIS A 177 -16.04 -4.80 4.88
CA HIS A 177 -17.20 -4.65 5.76
C HIS A 177 -16.85 -4.58 7.25
N SER A 178 -15.59 -4.75 7.64
CA SER A 178 -15.12 -4.59 9.02
C SER A 178 -15.19 -3.13 9.44
N ASP A 179 -15.47 -2.87 10.72
CA ASP A 179 -15.67 -1.51 11.20
C ASP A 179 -14.41 -0.63 11.08
N GLU A 180 -13.22 -1.19 11.25
CA GLU A 180 -11.95 -0.50 11.04
C GLU A 180 -11.78 0.00 9.60
N VAL A 181 -12.15 -0.81 8.57
CA VAL A 181 -12.09 -0.41 7.16
C VAL A 181 -13.20 0.57 6.82
N ARG A 182 -14.43 0.31 7.29
CA ARG A 182 -15.57 1.23 7.13
C ARG A 182 -15.30 2.59 7.75
N TRP A 183 -14.62 2.62 8.88
CA TRP A 183 -14.23 3.87 9.53
C TRP A 183 -13.24 4.66 8.69
N LEU A 184 -12.19 4.02 8.19
CA LEU A 184 -11.24 4.65 7.27
C LEU A 184 -11.93 5.20 6.01
N SER A 185 -12.93 4.48 5.49
CA SER A 185 -13.72 4.91 4.32
C SER A 185 -14.83 5.93 4.65
N GLY A 186 -14.93 6.39 5.90
CA GLY A 186 -15.92 7.40 6.31
C GLY A 186 -17.34 6.88 6.52
N LEU A 187 -17.54 5.55 6.56
CA LEU A 187 -18.86 4.92 6.60
C LEU A 187 -19.37 4.65 8.03
N THR A 188 -18.52 4.81 9.03
CA THR A 188 -18.88 4.62 10.45
C THR A 188 -18.08 5.53 11.36
N THR A 189 -18.31 5.42 12.66
CA THR A 189 -17.55 6.14 13.70
C THR A 189 -16.93 5.13 14.66
N LEU A 190 -15.66 5.35 15.05
CA LEU A 190 -14.98 4.60 16.11
C LEU A 190 -14.59 5.54 17.24
N ALA A 191 -14.91 5.16 18.48
CA ALA A 191 -14.62 5.97 19.68
C ALA A 191 -15.03 7.45 19.54
N GLY A 192 -16.16 7.73 18.86
CA GLY A 192 -16.65 9.09 18.61
C GLY A 192 -15.86 9.87 17.55
N ARG A 193 -14.87 9.27 16.91
CA ARG A 193 -14.02 9.88 15.86
C ARG A 193 -14.52 9.50 14.47
N ARG A 194 -14.17 10.33 13.50
CA ARG A 194 -14.40 10.09 12.06
C ARG A 194 -13.10 10.26 11.31
N ALA A 195 -12.91 9.44 10.28
CA ALA A 195 -11.88 9.59 9.29
C ALA A 195 -12.51 9.53 7.90
N TYR A 196 -11.78 9.92 6.87
CA TYR A 196 -12.13 9.65 5.49
C TYR A 196 -10.84 9.54 4.67
N TYR A 197 -10.65 8.37 4.11
CA TYR A 197 -9.63 8.05 3.11
C TYR A 197 -10.33 7.41 1.93
N GLN A 198 -9.81 7.63 0.74
CA GLN A 198 -10.26 6.94 -0.46
C GLN A 198 -9.62 5.55 -0.48
N ASP A 199 -10.40 4.48 -0.40
CA ASP A 199 -9.94 3.13 -0.74
C ASP A 199 -9.71 3.08 -2.25
N ALA A 200 -8.45 2.92 -2.68
CA ALA A 200 -8.09 3.02 -4.09
C ALA A 200 -8.79 1.95 -4.95
N TRP A 201 -8.97 0.74 -4.40
CA TRP A 201 -9.71 -0.32 -5.11
C TRP A 201 -11.17 0.08 -5.33
N ASP A 202 -11.85 0.47 -4.26
CA ASP A 202 -13.28 0.80 -4.28
C ASP A 202 -13.58 2.02 -5.17
N MET A 203 -12.64 2.97 -5.24
CA MET A 203 -12.77 4.14 -6.13
C MET A 203 -12.78 3.77 -7.61
N ILE A 204 -12.15 2.68 -8.01
CA ILE A 204 -12.01 2.26 -9.42
C ILE A 204 -12.93 1.08 -9.73
N HIS A 205 -13.12 0.17 -8.78
CA HIS A 205 -13.83 -1.10 -8.93
C HIS A 205 -14.89 -1.28 -7.84
N PRO A 206 -15.91 -0.41 -7.74
CA PRO A 206 -16.87 -0.42 -6.64
C PRO A 206 -17.70 -1.72 -6.55
N ASP A 207 -17.84 -2.44 -7.66
CA ASP A 207 -18.62 -3.67 -7.76
C ASP A 207 -17.76 -4.94 -7.80
N GLU A 208 -16.42 -4.82 -7.69
CA GLU A 208 -15.50 -5.94 -7.75
C GLU A 208 -14.85 -6.19 -6.38
N PRO A 209 -14.74 -7.44 -5.93
CA PRO A 209 -14.26 -7.75 -4.58
C PRO A 209 -12.77 -7.46 -4.36
N GLY A 210 -11.91 -7.58 -5.38
CA GLY A 210 -10.47 -7.31 -5.28
C GLY A 210 -9.74 -8.21 -4.29
N TYR A 211 -10.01 -9.50 -4.28
CA TYR A 211 -9.44 -10.42 -3.30
C TYR A 211 -7.92 -10.47 -3.38
N THR A 212 -7.25 -10.07 -2.31
CA THR A 212 -5.81 -10.14 -2.16
C THR A 212 -5.35 -11.42 -1.47
N TRP A 213 -6.26 -12.13 -0.82
CA TRP A 213 -6.04 -13.42 -0.19
C TRP A 213 -7.08 -14.41 -0.71
N SER A 214 -6.70 -15.18 -1.75
CA SER A 214 -7.60 -16.00 -2.57
C SER A 214 -7.19 -17.47 -2.57
N LYS A 215 -8.20 -18.35 -2.68
CA LYS A 215 -8.00 -19.80 -2.89
C LYS A 215 -7.30 -20.13 -4.21
N ASP A 216 -7.22 -19.19 -5.15
CA ASP A 216 -6.48 -19.36 -6.39
C ASP A 216 -4.97 -19.38 -6.15
N ASN A 217 -4.52 -18.90 -4.99
CA ASN A 217 -3.15 -18.98 -4.51
C ASN A 217 -2.96 -20.26 -3.66
N HIS A 218 -2.20 -21.21 -4.17
CA HIS A 218 -2.01 -22.51 -3.52
C HIS A 218 -1.21 -22.43 -2.19
N TYR A 219 -0.51 -21.33 -1.91
CA TYR A 219 0.14 -21.12 -0.60
C TYR A 219 -0.90 -20.90 0.50
N ARG A 220 -2.01 -20.22 0.16
CA ARG A 220 -3.16 -20.11 1.08
C ARG A 220 -3.85 -21.45 1.33
N GLU A 221 -3.98 -22.31 0.32
CA GLU A 221 -4.75 -23.57 0.39
C GLU A 221 -4.28 -24.48 1.53
N ARG A 222 -2.98 -24.51 1.82
CA ARG A 222 -2.41 -25.37 2.87
C ARG A 222 -2.90 -25.03 4.28
N MET A 223 -3.37 -23.80 4.50
CA MET A 223 -3.74 -23.36 5.84
C MET A 223 -5.24 -23.17 6.06
N TYR A 224 -6.00 -22.77 5.04
CA TYR A 224 -7.37 -22.27 5.25
C TYR A 224 -8.33 -22.52 4.08
N TRP A 225 -8.25 -23.63 3.40
CA TRP A 225 -9.05 -23.98 2.21
C TRP A 225 -10.58 -23.87 2.38
N LEU A 226 -11.11 -23.89 3.62
CA LEU A 226 -12.54 -23.73 3.92
C LEU A 226 -12.99 -22.27 4.05
N ARG A 227 -12.07 -21.30 4.02
CA ARG A 227 -12.41 -19.89 4.21
C ARG A 227 -12.72 -19.21 2.89
N ALA A 228 -13.60 -18.20 2.95
CA ALA A 228 -13.89 -17.35 1.80
C ALA A 228 -12.65 -16.55 1.37
N ASP A 229 -12.61 -16.16 0.10
CA ASP A 229 -11.64 -15.21 -0.41
C ASP A 229 -11.84 -13.85 0.23
N ARG A 230 -10.75 -13.06 0.40
CA ARG A 230 -10.77 -11.81 1.15
C ARG A 230 -9.91 -10.75 0.48
N ARG A 231 -10.32 -9.51 0.59
CA ARG A 231 -9.46 -8.34 0.39
C ARG A 231 -8.98 -7.91 1.76
N LEU A 232 -7.66 -8.02 2.00
CA LEU A 232 -6.99 -7.72 3.27
C LEU A 232 -5.96 -6.61 3.11
N ASP A 233 -5.44 -6.43 1.88
CA ASP A 233 -4.42 -5.45 1.54
C ASP A 233 -5.07 -4.24 0.86
N TYR A 234 -4.67 -3.05 1.28
CA TYR A 234 -5.28 -1.80 0.86
C TYR A 234 -4.24 -0.74 0.52
N ILE A 235 -4.65 0.18 -0.36
CA ILE A 235 -4.03 1.48 -0.57
C ILE A 235 -5.10 2.53 -0.31
N PHE A 236 -4.97 3.23 0.82
CA PHE A 236 -5.81 4.35 1.20
C PHE A 236 -5.12 5.66 0.85
N VAL A 237 -5.85 6.59 0.24
CA VAL A 237 -5.37 7.92 -0.14
C VAL A 237 -6.15 8.99 0.63
N THR A 238 -5.45 9.99 1.17
CA THR A 238 -6.15 11.15 1.78
C THR A 238 -7.09 11.81 0.76
N PRO A 239 -8.13 12.52 1.19
CA PRO A 239 -9.18 13.04 0.32
C PRO A 239 -8.65 13.83 -0.87
N THR A 240 -9.25 13.61 -2.05
CA THR A 240 -8.97 14.42 -3.24
C THR A 240 -9.12 15.90 -2.94
N ARG A 241 -8.13 16.69 -3.31
CA ARG A 241 -8.10 18.13 -3.14
C ARG A 241 -8.87 18.85 -4.25
N ARG A 242 -9.19 20.13 -4.06
CA ARG A 242 -9.87 20.95 -5.07
C ARG A 242 -9.12 21.05 -6.41
N ASP A 243 -7.79 20.96 -6.35
CA ASP A 243 -6.90 20.95 -7.52
C ASP A 243 -6.71 19.56 -8.12
N ARG A 244 -7.52 18.58 -7.69
CA ARG A 244 -7.54 17.18 -8.10
C ARG A 244 -6.35 16.34 -7.66
N ARG A 245 -5.38 16.86 -6.93
CA ARG A 245 -4.35 16.04 -6.30
C ARG A 245 -5.00 15.05 -5.33
N GLY A 246 -4.50 13.82 -5.30
CA GLY A 246 -5.09 12.72 -4.54
C GLY A 246 -6.19 11.95 -5.28
N THR A 247 -6.53 12.31 -6.53
CA THR A 247 -7.45 11.49 -7.35
C THR A 247 -6.79 10.16 -7.67
N VAL A 248 -7.49 9.06 -7.43
CA VAL A 248 -7.08 7.71 -7.86
C VAL A 248 -7.52 7.49 -9.30
N HIS A 249 -6.60 7.07 -10.16
CA HIS A 249 -6.84 6.85 -11.59
C HIS A 249 -6.78 5.38 -12.00
N GLU A 250 -6.03 4.57 -11.28
CA GLU A 250 -5.91 3.14 -11.51
C GLU A 250 -5.82 2.43 -10.15
N ALA A 251 -6.43 1.26 -10.07
CA ALA A 251 -6.18 0.27 -9.03
C ALA A 251 -6.24 -1.12 -9.68
N ARG A 252 -5.31 -2.01 -9.35
CA ARG A 252 -5.33 -3.39 -9.84
C ARG A 252 -4.56 -4.32 -8.92
N LEU A 253 -4.86 -5.60 -9.00
CA LEU A 253 -4.07 -6.63 -8.35
C LEU A 253 -2.72 -6.78 -9.06
N LEU A 254 -1.73 -7.17 -8.28
CA LEU A 254 -0.41 -7.58 -8.74
C LEU A 254 -0.05 -8.90 -8.10
N PHE A 255 0.83 -9.66 -8.75
CA PHE A 255 1.32 -10.95 -8.24
C PHE A 255 0.24 -12.01 -8.10
N ASP A 256 -0.90 -11.82 -8.75
CA ASP A 256 -2.09 -12.68 -8.78
C ASP A 256 -1.95 -13.85 -9.76
N GLU A 257 -0.87 -13.88 -10.54
CA GLU A 257 -0.51 -14.97 -11.43
C GLU A 257 0.77 -15.66 -10.97
N PRO A 258 0.81 -17.00 -10.96
CA PRO A 258 2.02 -17.74 -10.64
C PRO A 258 3.03 -17.70 -11.77
N MET A 259 4.32 -17.73 -11.42
CA MET A 259 5.40 -18.07 -12.34
C MET A 259 5.55 -19.59 -12.43
N VAL A 260 5.88 -20.10 -13.61
CA VAL A 260 6.19 -21.52 -13.83
C VAL A 260 7.72 -21.67 -13.92
N LEU A 261 8.29 -22.42 -12.98
CA LEU A 261 9.71 -22.75 -12.97
C LEU A 261 10.05 -23.84 -13.99
N GLY A 262 11.33 -24.03 -14.30
CA GLY A 262 11.82 -24.96 -15.31
C GLY A 262 11.46 -26.44 -15.13
N GLY A 263 10.89 -26.83 -13.97
CA GLY A 263 10.36 -28.16 -13.69
C GLY A 263 8.84 -28.28 -13.76
N GLY A 264 8.14 -27.21 -14.17
CA GLY A 264 6.67 -27.16 -14.17
C GLY A 264 6.07 -26.80 -12.83
N GLU A 265 6.88 -26.54 -11.80
CA GLU A 265 6.43 -26.05 -10.51
C GLU A 265 5.91 -24.62 -10.65
N ARG A 266 4.74 -24.36 -10.05
CA ARG A 266 4.11 -23.04 -10.01
C ARG A 266 4.42 -22.38 -8.68
N ILE A 267 4.95 -21.17 -8.72
CA ILE A 267 5.18 -20.34 -7.53
C ILE A 267 4.45 -19.01 -7.65
N PHE A 268 3.82 -18.56 -6.57
CA PHE A 268 3.35 -17.19 -6.41
C PHE A 268 4.42 -16.33 -5.72
N ALA A 269 4.32 -15.03 -5.83
CA ALA A 269 5.24 -14.10 -5.16
C ALA A 269 5.07 -14.12 -3.63
N SER A 270 3.87 -14.37 -3.13
CA SER A 270 3.48 -14.45 -1.72
C SER A 270 2.24 -15.32 -1.59
N ASP A 271 1.76 -15.59 -0.38
CA ASP A 271 0.42 -16.11 -0.10
C ASP A 271 -0.66 -15.01 -0.22
N HIS A 272 -0.24 -13.74 -0.29
CA HIS A 272 -1.07 -12.60 -0.68
C HIS A 272 -0.83 -12.19 -2.13
N PHE A 273 -1.85 -11.56 -2.73
CA PHE A 273 -1.69 -10.74 -3.93
C PHE A 273 -1.43 -9.30 -3.51
N GLY A 274 -0.61 -8.58 -4.27
CA GLY A 274 -0.37 -7.17 -4.04
C GLY A 274 -1.43 -6.29 -4.68
N VAL A 275 -1.44 -5.02 -4.30
CA VAL A 275 -2.29 -3.98 -4.89
C VAL A 275 -1.42 -2.88 -5.46
N LEU A 276 -1.74 -2.42 -6.67
CA LEU A 276 -1.20 -1.19 -7.26
C LEU A 276 -2.28 -0.13 -7.30
N ALA A 277 -1.91 1.13 -7.02
CA ALA A 277 -2.73 2.29 -7.31
C ALA A 277 -1.92 3.39 -7.99
N GLU A 278 -2.55 4.11 -8.92
CA GLU A 278 -2.01 5.31 -9.55
C GLU A 278 -2.76 6.54 -9.03
N VAL A 279 -2.01 7.47 -8.43
CA VAL A 279 -2.56 8.65 -7.73
C VAL A 279 -2.03 9.92 -8.34
N GLN A 280 -2.90 10.89 -8.60
CA GLN A 280 -2.55 12.19 -9.17
C GLN A 280 -1.85 13.10 -8.15
N TYR A 281 -0.68 13.62 -8.52
CA TYR A 281 0.11 14.55 -7.69
C TYR A 281 0.25 15.94 -8.28
N LEU A 282 0.09 16.11 -9.60
CA LEU A 282 0.03 17.42 -10.23
C LEU A 282 -1.20 17.54 -11.11
N THR A 283 -1.76 18.76 -11.13
CA THR A 283 -2.78 19.14 -12.10
C THR A 283 -2.13 19.65 -13.40
N GLU A 284 -2.91 19.62 -14.44
CA GLU A 284 -2.61 20.34 -15.68
C GLU A 284 -2.84 21.81 -15.46
N ASP A 285 -1.79 22.60 -15.39
CA ASP A 285 -1.81 24.05 -15.34
C ASP A 285 -2.66 24.72 -14.23
N PRO A 286 -2.04 25.31 -13.20
CA PRO A 286 -2.76 26.12 -12.22
C PRO A 286 -3.46 27.37 -12.82
N ALA A 287 -3.22 27.70 -14.11
CA ALA A 287 -3.91 28.75 -14.85
C ALA A 287 -5.15 28.27 -15.62
N ALA A 288 -5.36 26.97 -15.79
CA ALA A 288 -6.59 26.44 -16.33
C ALA A 288 -7.69 26.51 -15.26
N GLY A 289 -8.49 27.54 -15.27
CA GLY A 289 -9.67 27.67 -14.41
C GLY A 289 -10.59 26.44 -14.52
N PRO A 290 -11.52 26.25 -13.55
CA PRO A 290 -12.43 25.11 -13.57
C PRO A 290 -13.15 25.04 -14.93
N PRO A 291 -13.44 23.83 -15.44
CA PRO A 291 -14.18 23.68 -16.68
C PRO A 291 -15.50 24.46 -16.58
N PRO A 292 -15.94 25.11 -17.65
CA PRO A 292 -17.17 25.87 -17.64
C PRO A 292 -18.31 24.95 -17.19
N THR A 293 -18.98 25.34 -16.10
CA THR A 293 -20.20 24.67 -15.66
C THR A 293 -21.16 24.72 -16.83
N SER A 294 -21.55 23.55 -17.37
CA SER A 294 -22.63 23.47 -18.34
C SER A 294 -23.89 23.99 -17.67
N THR A 295 -24.24 25.25 -17.94
CA THR A 295 -25.56 25.78 -17.70
C THR A 295 -26.48 25.07 -18.68
N SER A 296 -27.16 24.01 -18.22
CA SER A 296 -28.34 23.49 -18.88
C SER A 296 -29.39 24.62 -18.84
N GLY A 297 -29.46 25.34 -19.93
CA GLY A 297 -30.57 26.28 -20.19
C GLY A 297 -31.87 25.51 -20.29
N GLY A 298 -32.83 26.01 -19.62
CA GLY A 298 -34.24 26.02 -19.62
C GLY A 298 -35.10 24.92 -20.21
#